data_5ab6424c095c77a077885ba7bfe8029d
#
_entry.id   5ab6424c095c77a077885ba7bfe8029d
#
_cell.length_a   1.000
_cell.length_b   1.000
_cell.length_c   1.000
_cell.angle_alpha   90.00
_cell.angle_beta   90.00
_cell.angle_gamma   90.00
#
_symmetry.space_group_name_H-M   'P 1'
#
loop_
_entity.id
_entity.type
_entity.pdbx_description
1 polymer ?
#
loop_
_entity_poly.entity_id
_entity_poly.type
_entity_poly.pdbx_seq_one_letter_code
_entity_poly.pdbx_strand_id
1 'polypeptide(L)'
;MANISRSKLLVLLVVPLLVASACSDPIFPAVSPPPTVTPVAPTPTPIDTTSSEPVEETVTEPGLTNDTMRIAVIADGENLSINDGESESIWQAVEAWANAVNQTTKLAGRTIEVERIDSAVSRHTEAIEQVCNGDYFALIGSASINDSEGLSLLLSPDCGLPDFPAFIYSDQRLNSEITFVSNPAYSLITNAGWAAYFSRVNPNAVERAATLFPELSPLVLGGNQTIEAATAMGYRFIHSPIYNFETDFLTEAESLIESGGRSLTWRNSATQLASFLQAINEVDPEFQFDFIDCGQNCYNSKWSTAAEGLGEGVSVWLPHLPIEEAELSDELLRYLFYLLSTHGSEGTTSAAGVAAWSAGLLFEEAVARAVGLDSAAYDPDSLTRETVIEAAKTINFWDANGLHGVSNPSERIPSPCFVVVTLLDGVWKRSYPSRPGELDCEESNLVTLAALQGLAQEEPSRENPE
;
A
#
# COMPACT_ATOMS: atom_id res chain seq x y z
N MET A 1 62.91 -12.93 -21.41
CA MET A 1 62.81 -12.59 -22.84
C MET A 1 61.34 -12.44 -23.14
N ALA A 2 60.85 -11.26 -23.00
CA ALA A 2 60.47 -10.27 -24.00
C ALA A 2 59.34 -10.76 -24.92
N ASN A 3 58.14 -10.24 -24.71
CA ASN A 3 57.56 -9.35 -25.69
C ASN A 3 56.31 -8.60 -25.15
N ILE A 4 56.45 -7.29 -25.11
CA ILE A 4 55.42 -6.30 -24.80
C ILE A 4 54.75 -5.94 -26.14
N SER A 5 53.42 -6.12 -26.25
CA SER A 5 52.66 -5.57 -27.38
C SER A 5 51.76 -4.43 -26.87
N ARG A 6 52.14 -3.20 -27.27
CA ARG A 6 51.35 -1.96 -27.12
C ARG A 6 50.25 -1.92 -28.20
N SER A 7 48.99 -1.84 -27.80
CA SER A 7 47.92 -1.43 -28.70
C SER A 7 47.39 -0.05 -28.32
N LYS A 8 47.28 0.79 -29.33
CA LYS A 8 47.09 2.24 -29.32
C LYS A 8 45.64 2.60 -28.95
N LEU A 9 45.52 3.52 -28.01
CA LEU A 9 44.28 4.23 -27.65
C LEU A 9 43.95 5.23 -28.79
N LEU A 10 42.82 5.05 -29.45
CA LEU A 10 42.29 6.00 -30.45
C LEU A 10 41.25 6.88 -29.74
N VAL A 11 41.59 8.10 -29.44
CA VAL A 11 40.70 9.13 -28.92
C VAL A 11 39.93 9.74 -30.08
N LEU A 12 38.61 9.49 -30.17
CA LEU A 12 37.74 10.21 -31.11
C LEU A 12 37.19 11.46 -30.39
N LEU A 13 37.66 12.61 -30.81
CA LEU A 13 37.09 13.92 -30.50
C LEU A 13 35.78 14.10 -31.27
N VAL A 14 34.63 14.13 -30.56
CA VAL A 14 33.36 14.59 -31.14
C VAL A 14 33.19 16.06 -30.82
N VAL A 15 33.23 16.91 -31.85
CA VAL A 15 32.94 18.33 -31.78
C VAL A 15 31.43 18.53 -31.86
N PRO A 16 30.79 19.24 -30.92
CA PRO A 16 29.37 19.58 -31.08
C PRO A 16 29.22 20.78 -32.01
N LEU A 17 28.46 20.58 -33.08
CA LEU A 17 27.97 21.64 -33.95
C LEU A 17 26.86 22.40 -33.23
N LEU A 18 27.13 23.66 -32.88
CA LEU A 18 26.09 24.61 -32.42
C LEU A 18 25.30 25.07 -33.65
N VAL A 19 24.03 24.62 -33.73
CA VAL A 19 23.05 25.19 -34.66
C VAL A 19 22.33 26.32 -33.93
N ALA A 20 22.61 27.56 -34.31
CA ALA A 20 21.87 28.72 -33.88
C ALA A 20 20.52 28.77 -34.65
N SER A 21 19.43 28.48 -33.97
CA SER A 21 18.08 28.73 -34.48
C SER A 21 17.68 30.15 -34.13
N ALA A 22 17.52 30.99 -35.15
CA ALA A 22 17.00 32.34 -35.05
C ALA A 22 15.48 32.26 -34.66
N CYS A 23 15.10 32.87 -33.54
CA CYS A 23 13.71 33.14 -33.19
C CYS A 23 13.20 34.26 -34.12
N SER A 24 12.19 33.95 -34.93
CA SER A 24 11.35 34.95 -35.58
C SER A 24 10.08 35.10 -34.75
N ASP A 25 9.88 36.33 -34.20
CA ASP A 25 8.70 36.69 -33.48
C ASP A 25 7.45 36.71 -34.39
N PRO A 26 6.31 36.14 -33.97
CA PRO A 26 5.06 36.32 -34.69
C PRO A 26 4.50 37.73 -34.42
N ILE A 27 4.29 38.47 -35.51
CA ILE A 27 3.61 39.79 -35.50
C ILE A 27 2.13 39.55 -35.23
N PHE A 28 1.66 39.89 -34.04
CA PHE A 28 0.20 39.96 -33.76
C PHE A 28 -0.32 41.32 -34.22
N PRO A 29 -1.46 41.39 -34.91
CA PRO A 29 -2.09 42.64 -35.24
C PRO A 29 -2.65 43.34 -33.98
N ALA A 30 -2.44 44.63 -33.88
CA ALA A 30 -2.93 45.46 -32.76
C ALA A 30 -4.46 45.45 -32.73
N VAL A 31 -5.02 45.01 -31.59
CA VAL A 31 -6.45 45.09 -31.30
C VAL A 31 -6.73 46.50 -30.79
N SER A 32 -7.63 47.20 -31.47
CA SER A 32 -8.12 48.54 -31.02
C SER A 32 -8.92 48.41 -29.71
N PRO A 33 -8.77 49.39 -28.79
CA PRO A 33 -9.52 49.35 -27.54
C PRO A 33 -11.02 49.56 -27.79
N PRO A 34 -11.88 48.87 -26.98
CA PRO A 34 -13.31 49.08 -27.05
C PRO A 34 -13.75 50.49 -26.53
N PRO A 35 -14.88 50.99 -27.03
CA PRO A 35 -15.35 52.33 -26.65
C PRO A 35 -15.74 52.39 -25.17
N THR A 36 -15.35 53.46 -24.52
CA THR A 36 -15.68 53.81 -23.13
C THR A 36 -17.19 54.04 -23.00
N VAL A 37 -17.86 53.15 -22.25
CA VAL A 37 -19.29 53.34 -21.89
C VAL A 37 -19.39 54.17 -20.61
N THR A 38 -20.04 55.30 -20.73
CA THR A 38 -20.34 56.21 -19.59
C THR A 38 -21.38 55.52 -18.67
N PRO A 39 -21.17 55.46 -17.35
CA PRO A 39 -22.15 54.85 -16.46
C PRO A 39 -23.39 55.75 -16.31
N VAL A 40 -24.54 55.16 -16.65
CA VAL A 40 -25.85 55.73 -16.34
C VAL A 40 -26.20 55.36 -14.89
N ALA A 41 -26.54 56.33 -14.08
CA ALA A 41 -26.95 56.15 -12.69
C ALA A 41 -28.20 55.27 -12.58
N PRO A 42 -28.26 54.28 -11.70
CA PRO A 42 -29.44 53.45 -11.53
C PRO A 42 -30.56 54.20 -10.81
N THR A 43 -31.75 54.15 -11.41
CA THR A 43 -33.00 54.55 -10.79
C THR A 43 -33.35 53.60 -9.65
N PRO A 44 -33.78 54.05 -8.45
CA PRO A 44 -34.12 53.13 -7.36
C PRO A 44 -35.42 52.36 -7.72
N THR A 45 -35.29 51.04 -7.81
CA THR A 45 -36.42 50.12 -7.91
C THR A 45 -36.99 49.87 -6.51
N PRO A 46 -38.33 49.73 -6.35
CA PRO A 46 -38.96 49.44 -5.06
C PRO A 46 -38.49 48.09 -4.53
N ILE A 47 -38.17 48.05 -3.24
CA ILE A 47 -37.85 46.80 -2.52
C ILE A 47 -39.14 46.01 -2.40
N ASP A 48 -39.26 44.93 -3.20
CA ASP A 48 -40.27 43.90 -3.04
C ASP A 48 -39.81 43.00 -1.89
N THR A 49 -40.52 43.10 -0.76
CA THR A 49 -40.38 42.17 0.36
C THR A 49 -41.04 40.84 -0.01
N THR A 50 -40.37 40.06 -0.84
CA THR A 50 -40.77 38.68 -1.07
C THR A 50 -40.12 37.81 0.01
N SER A 51 -41.00 37.14 0.76
CA SER A 51 -40.80 36.04 1.65
C SER A 51 -39.53 35.24 1.28
N SER A 52 -38.55 35.19 2.18
CA SER A 52 -37.49 34.19 2.14
C SER A 52 -38.16 32.82 2.40
N GLU A 53 -38.31 32.01 1.37
CA GLU A 53 -38.48 30.57 1.54
C GLU A 53 -37.32 30.05 2.45
N PRO A 54 -37.60 29.15 3.38
CA PRO A 54 -36.53 28.51 4.14
C PRO A 54 -35.58 27.88 3.13
N VAL A 55 -34.33 28.28 3.12
CA VAL A 55 -33.26 27.51 2.48
C VAL A 55 -33.30 26.19 3.21
N GLU A 56 -33.73 25.13 2.54
CA GLU A 56 -33.51 23.76 2.98
C GLU A 56 -31.99 23.67 3.27
N GLU A 57 -31.61 23.52 4.53
CA GLU A 57 -30.26 23.12 4.89
C GLU A 57 -30.05 21.77 4.20
N THR A 58 -29.39 21.78 3.06
CA THR A 58 -28.87 20.55 2.49
C THR A 58 -27.92 20.00 3.52
N VAL A 59 -28.30 18.89 4.15
CA VAL A 59 -27.42 18.13 5.05
C VAL A 59 -26.24 17.69 4.20
N THR A 60 -25.15 18.44 4.30
CA THR A 60 -23.91 18.09 3.61
C THR A 60 -23.23 16.99 4.41
N GLU A 61 -22.94 15.86 3.77
CA GLU A 61 -22.11 14.81 4.36
C GLU A 61 -20.78 15.39 4.85
N PRO A 62 -20.30 15.00 6.04
CA PRO A 62 -19.01 15.46 6.52
C PRO A 62 -17.90 15.14 5.52
N GLY A 63 -17.03 16.10 5.26
CA GLY A 63 -15.94 15.98 4.29
C GLY A 63 -16.36 16.15 2.82
N LEU A 64 -17.64 16.41 2.54
CA LEU A 64 -18.11 16.73 1.19
C LEU A 64 -18.58 18.18 1.06
N THR A 65 -18.18 18.80 -0.04
CA THR A 65 -18.78 20.03 -0.57
C THR A 65 -19.22 19.77 -2.02
N ASN A 66 -19.74 20.77 -2.69
CA ASN A 66 -20.04 20.66 -4.13
C ASN A 66 -18.78 20.43 -4.98
N ASP A 67 -17.63 20.91 -4.53
CA ASP A 67 -16.39 20.97 -5.32
C ASP A 67 -15.26 20.09 -4.76
N THR A 68 -15.34 19.71 -3.48
CA THR A 68 -14.26 19.00 -2.78
C THR A 68 -14.75 17.77 -2.01
N MET A 69 -13.85 16.82 -1.85
CA MET A 69 -13.96 15.63 -1.01
C MET A 69 -12.70 15.53 -0.16
N ARG A 70 -12.83 15.68 1.16
CA ARG A 70 -11.70 15.54 2.08
C ARG A 70 -11.59 14.12 2.59
N ILE A 71 -10.40 13.56 2.47
CA ILE A 71 -10.06 12.22 2.96
C ILE A 71 -8.86 12.29 3.89
N ALA A 72 -8.71 11.28 4.74
CA ALA A 72 -7.53 11.13 5.57
C ALA A 72 -6.81 9.81 5.27
N VAL A 73 -5.50 9.79 5.52
CA VAL A 73 -4.65 8.60 5.47
C VAL A 73 -3.85 8.50 6.77
N ILE A 74 -4.06 7.42 7.53
CA ILE A 74 -3.38 7.17 8.80
C ILE A 74 -2.25 6.17 8.56
N ALA A 75 -1.03 6.50 9.02
CA ALA A 75 0.10 5.57 9.00
C ALA A 75 1.08 5.86 10.15
N ASP A 76 1.97 4.91 10.46
CA ASP A 76 2.91 4.96 11.58
C ASP A 76 4.22 5.65 11.17
N GLY A 77 4.24 6.99 11.13
CA GLY A 77 5.34 7.78 10.56
C GLY A 77 6.56 7.94 11.45
N GLU A 78 6.38 8.15 12.76
CA GLU A 78 7.48 8.51 13.67
C GLU A 78 8.40 7.34 14.05
N ASN A 79 8.01 6.09 13.85
CA ASN A 79 8.79 4.93 14.29
C ASN A 79 9.42 4.16 13.12
N LEU A 80 10.50 4.72 12.58
CA LEU A 80 11.22 4.17 11.43
C LEU A 80 11.83 2.78 11.67
N SER A 81 12.12 2.42 12.93
CA SER A 81 12.67 1.08 13.24
C SER A 81 11.64 -0.04 13.14
N ILE A 82 10.35 0.30 13.10
CA ILE A 82 9.26 -0.67 12.96
C ILE A 82 8.80 -0.77 11.50
N ASN A 83 8.73 0.35 10.77
CA ASN A 83 8.11 0.42 9.45
C ASN A 83 9.03 0.90 8.29
N ASP A 84 10.35 1.11 8.55
CA ASP A 84 11.36 1.47 7.54
C ASP A 84 11.02 2.70 6.68
N GLY A 85 10.12 3.56 7.14
CA GLY A 85 9.61 4.69 6.37
C GLY A 85 8.60 4.28 5.29
N GLU A 86 7.99 3.09 5.39
CA GLU A 86 6.90 2.67 4.50
C GLU A 86 5.72 3.63 4.54
N SER A 87 5.47 4.27 5.69
CA SER A 87 4.44 5.29 5.84
C SER A 87 4.59 6.45 4.86
N GLU A 88 5.82 6.89 4.60
CA GLU A 88 6.04 7.93 3.59
C GLU A 88 5.61 7.48 2.20
N SER A 89 5.91 6.24 1.80
CA SER A 89 5.47 5.70 0.52
C SER A 89 3.95 5.52 0.44
N ILE A 90 3.29 5.21 1.55
CA ILE A 90 1.84 5.11 1.67
C ILE A 90 1.20 6.49 1.46
N TRP A 91 1.64 7.49 2.22
CA TRP A 91 1.14 8.86 2.11
C TRP A 91 1.32 9.42 0.70
N GLN A 92 2.54 9.25 0.15
CA GLN A 92 2.86 9.70 -1.20
C GLN A 92 2.00 9.01 -2.27
N ALA A 93 1.72 7.72 -2.11
CA ALA A 93 0.88 6.98 -3.06
C ALA A 93 -0.58 7.46 -3.04
N VAL A 94 -1.14 7.75 -1.86
CA VAL A 94 -2.51 8.30 -1.75
C VAL A 94 -2.57 9.70 -2.35
N GLU A 95 -1.59 10.56 -2.09
CA GLU A 95 -1.51 11.89 -2.70
C GLU A 95 -1.33 11.83 -4.23
N ALA A 96 -0.51 10.90 -4.72
CA ALA A 96 -0.33 10.65 -6.15
C ALA A 96 -1.64 10.17 -6.80
N TRP A 97 -2.37 9.26 -6.15
CA TRP A 97 -3.68 8.80 -6.60
C TRP A 97 -4.69 9.96 -6.63
N ALA A 98 -4.78 10.75 -5.57
CA ALA A 98 -5.67 11.91 -5.52
C ALA A 98 -5.33 12.92 -6.62
N ASN A 99 -4.03 13.16 -6.88
CA ASN A 99 -3.58 14.01 -7.97
C ASN A 99 -3.99 13.44 -9.34
N ALA A 100 -3.89 12.12 -9.55
CA ALA A 100 -4.32 11.46 -10.79
C ALA A 100 -5.83 11.68 -11.03
N VAL A 101 -6.64 11.47 -10.02
CA VAL A 101 -8.10 11.71 -10.08
C VAL A 101 -8.40 13.19 -10.36
N ASN A 102 -7.76 14.09 -9.64
CA ASN A 102 -7.97 15.54 -9.77
C ASN A 102 -7.60 16.08 -11.14
N GLN A 103 -6.57 15.52 -11.79
CA GLN A 103 -6.14 15.94 -13.13
C GLN A 103 -6.96 15.33 -14.26
N THR A 104 -7.74 14.28 -14.01
CA THR A 104 -8.50 13.56 -15.03
C THR A 104 -9.99 13.87 -14.96
N THR A 105 -10.73 13.08 -14.20
CA THR A 105 -12.20 13.08 -14.23
C THR A 105 -12.84 13.75 -13.03
N LYS A 106 -12.07 13.99 -11.96
CA LYS A 106 -12.58 14.26 -10.61
C LYS A 106 -13.51 13.13 -10.14
N LEU A 107 -13.65 12.94 -8.85
CA LEU A 107 -14.48 11.88 -8.30
C LEU A 107 -15.88 12.42 -7.97
N ALA A 108 -16.90 11.92 -8.65
CA ALA A 108 -18.27 12.47 -8.58
C ALA A 108 -18.32 14.01 -8.72
N GLY A 109 -17.49 14.57 -9.63
CA GLY A 109 -17.38 16.01 -9.89
C GLY A 109 -16.51 16.80 -8.89
N ARG A 110 -15.99 16.15 -7.86
CA ARG A 110 -15.23 16.77 -6.75
C ARG A 110 -13.73 16.56 -6.88
N THR A 111 -12.93 17.51 -6.40
CA THR A 111 -11.47 17.34 -6.19
C THR A 111 -11.22 16.69 -4.85
N ILE A 112 -10.25 15.80 -4.77
CA ILE A 112 -9.85 15.11 -3.55
C ILE A 112 -8.78 15.94 -2.83
N GLU A 113 -8.99 16.18 -1.54
CA GLU A 113 -8.03 16.76 -0.61
C GLU A 113 -7.59 15.70 0.38
N VAL A 114 -6.28 15.47 0.49
CA VAL A 114 -5.69 14.42 1.34
C VAL A 114 -5.07 15.04 2.58
N GLU A 115 -5.34 14.48 3.75
CA GLU A 115 -4.65 14.83 4.98
C GLU A 115 -3.91 13.62 5.55
N ARG A 116 -2.60 13.79 5.82
CA ARG A 116 -1.75 12.79 6.46
C ARG A 116 -1.93 12.84 7.96
N ILE A 117 -2.12 11.68 8.59
CA ILE A 117 -2.21 11.56 10.04
C ILE A 117 -1.21 10.50 10.50
N ASP A 118 -0.37 10.88 11.46
CA ASP A 118 0.64 10.01 12.05
C ASP A 118 0.13 9.37 13.33
N SER A 119 -0.10 8.07 13.32
CA SER A 119 -0.46 7.27 14.49
C SER A 119 0.73 6.87 15.37
N ALA A 120 1.96 7.08 14.86
CA ALA A 120 3.21 6.81 15.59
C ALA A 120 3.19 5.47 16.35
N VAL A 121 2.54 4.45 15.77
CA VAL A 121 2.28 3.11 16.34
C VAL A 121 1.40 3.14 17.60
N SER A 122 1.68 3.97 18.57
CA SER A 122 1.02 3.97 19.89
C SER A 122 -0.12 4.98 20.04
N ARG A 123 -0.44 5.77 19.01
CA ARG A 123 -1.45 6.84 19.05
C ARG A 123 -2.57 6.61 18.02
N HIS A 124 -2.87 5.34 17.72
CA HIS A 124 -3.91 5.05 16.71
C HIS A 124 -5.29 5.49 17.18
N THR A 125 -5.62 5.33 18.47
CA THR A 125 -6.89 5.83 19.03
C THR A 125 -7.04 7.34 18.84
N GLU A 126 -5.99 8.13 19.14
CA GLU A 126 -6.01 9.58 18.95
C GLU A 126 -6.13 9.96 17.46
N ALA A 127 -5.50 9.19 16.55
CA ALA A 127 -5.65 9.39 15.12
C ALA A 127 -7.11 9.12 14.67
N ILE A 128 -7.76 8.08 15.19
CA ILE A 128 -9.18 7.80 14.94
C ILE A 128 -10.06 8.91 15.54
N GLU A 129 -9.80 9.38 16.77
CA GLU A 129 -10.50 10.52 17.36
C GLU A 129 -10.38 11.78 16.49
N GLN A 130 -9.19 12.04 15.95
CA GLN A 130 -8.96 13.17 15.05
C GLN A 130 -9.83 13.08 13.79
N VAL A 131 -9.89 11.90 13.13
CA VAL A 131 -10.69 11.76 11.91
C VAL A 131 -12.19 11.76 12.18
N CYS A 132 -12.64 11.19 13.30
CA CYS A 132 -14.06 11.18 13.65
C CYS A 132 -14.57 12.57 14.05
N ASN A 133 -13.74 13.39 14.69
CA ASN A 133 -14.07 14.79 15.05
C ASN A 133 -13.76 15.78 13.92
N GLY A 134 -13.04 15.36 12.90
CA GLY A 134 -12.70 16.14 11.73
C GLY A 134 -13.78 16.07 10.65
N ASP A 135 -13.59 16.89 9.63
CA ASP A 135 -14.50 16.95 8.49
C ASP A 135 -13.89 16.13 7.33
N TYR A 136 -13.95 14.80 7.44
CA TYR A 136 -13.45 13.87 6.42
C TYR A 136 -14.57 12.94 5.92
N PHE A 137 -14.53 12.60 4.64
CA PHE A 137 -15.50 11.72 4.02
C PHE A 137 -15.14 10.24 4.16
N ALA A 138 -13.85 9.91 4.06
CA ALA A 138 -13.36 8.52 4.10
C ALA A 138 -11.92 8.44 4.63
N LEU A 139 -11.51 7.23 5.04
CA LEU A 139 -10.12 6.82 5.26
C LEU A 139 -9.63 6.03 4.04
N ILE A 140 -8.52 6.44 3.44
CA ILE A 140 -7.99 5.81 2.23
C ILE A 140 -6.51 5.49 2.41
N GLY A 141 -6.11 4.25 2.08
CA GLY A 141 -4.70 3.83 2.07
C GLY A 141 -4.05 3.71 3.45
N SER A 142 -4.82 3.74 4.53
CA SER A 142 -4.27 3.67 5.89
C SER A 142 -3.54 2.36 6.16
N ALA A 143 -2.47 2.44 6.99
CA ALA A 143 -1.75 1.28 7.52
C ALA A 143 -1.12 1.64 8.86
N SER A 144 -1.64 1.08 9.93
CA SER A 144 -1.09 1.23 11.29
C SER A 144 -1.09 -0.12 11.98
N ILE A 145 0.03 -0.43 12.66
CA ILE A 145 0.21 -1.75 13.30
C ILE A 145 -0.84 -1.98 14.39
N ASN A 146 -1.20 -0.96 15.15
CA ASN A 146 -2.22 -1.05 16.21
C ASN A 146 -3.63 -0.67 15.70
N ASP A 147 -4.00 -1.08 14.53
CA ASP A 147 -5.20 -0.69 13.80
C ASP A 147 -6.54 -1.15 14.42
N SER A 148 -6.49 -2.02 15.43
CA SER A 148 -7.67 -2.37 16.25
C SER A 148 -8.02 -1.31 17.30
N GLU A 149 -7.05 -0.46 17.68
CA GLU A 149 -7.27 0.60 18.64
C GLU A 149 -8.17 1.70 18.05
N GLY A 150 -9.14 2.15 18.79
CA GLY A 150 -10.11 3.16 18.32
C GLY A 150 -11.18 2.64 17.33
N LEU A 151 -11.19 1.34 16.98
CA LEU A 151 -12.15 0.78 16.03
C LEU A 151 -13.61 1.02 16.48
N SER A 152 -13.91 0.93 17.77
CA SER A 152 -15.26 1.20 18.31
C SER A 152 -15.72 2.64 18.07
N LEU A 153 -14.80 3.60 18.02
CA LEU A 153 -15.09 4.98 17.65
C LEU A 153 -15.37 5.09 16.16
N LEU A 154 -14.53 4.46 15.33
CA LEU A 154 -14.68 4.45 13.88
C LEU A 154 -16.04 3.85 13.45
N LEU A 155 -16.49 2.81 14.15
CA LEU A 155 -17.78 2.13 13.92
C LEU A 155 -18.98 2.86 14.54
N SER A 156 -18.77 3.89 15.36
CA SER A 156 -19.87 4.61 15.98
C SER A 156 -20.74 5.32 14.95
N PRO A 157 -22.05 5.47 15.21
CA PRO A 157 -22.94 6.21 14.31
C PRO A 157 -22.52 7.67 14.08
N ASP A 158 -21.80 8.25 15.04
CA ASP A 158 -21.32 9.65 14.95
C ASP A 158 -20.08 9.78 14.04
N CYS A 159 -19.35 8.68 13.82
CA CYS A 159 -18.18 8.62 12.94
C CYS A 159 -18.51 7.94 11.59
N GLY A 160 -18.66 6.62 11.56
CA GLY A 160 -19.14 5.84 10.41
C GLY A 160 -18.39 6.10 9.10
N LEU A 161 -17.06 6.31 9.16
CA LEU A 161 -16.24 6.62 7.98
C LEU A 161 -16.01 5.38 7.12
N PRO A 162 -16.29 5.40 5.81
CA PRO A 162 -15.82 4.36 4.89
C PRO A 162 -14.30 4.22 4.98
N ASP A 163 -13.81 2.99 5.13
CA ASP A 163 -12.42 2.69 5.40
C ASP A 163 -11.85 1.75 4.33
N PHE A 164 -10.87 2.25 3.56
CA PHE A 164 -10.19 1.55 2.46
C PHE A 164 -8.68 1.51 2.74
N PRO A 165 -8.21 0.67 3.67
CA PRO A 165 -6.81 0.64 4.05
C PRO A 165 -5.93 -0.05 3.01
N ALA A 166 -4.63 0.31 3.00
CA ALA A 166 -3.60 -0.41 2.25
C ALA A 166 -3.30 -1.77 2.87
N PHE A 167 -3.14 -1.78 4.21
CA PHE A 167 -2.89 -2.97 5.02
C PHE A 167 -3.73 -2.96 6.28
N ILE A 168 -4.03 -4.16 6.77
CA ILE A 168 -4.70 -4.40 8.05
C ILE A 168 -3.86 -5.40 8.84
N TYR A 169 -3.74 -5.15 10.15
CA TYR A 169 -3.02 -6.01 11.08
C TYR A 169 -3.94 -6.70 12.09
N SER A 170 -5.22 -6.34 12.15
CA SER A 170 -6.19 -6.93 13.08
C SER A 170 -7.39 -7.55 12.36
N ASP A 171 -7.83 -8.72 12.85
CA ASP A 171 -9.05 -9.37 12.36
C ASP A 171 -10.30 -8.55 12.66
N GLN A 172 -10.29 -7.79 13.77
CA GLN A 172 -11.41 -6.95 14.16
C GLN A 172 -11.71 -5.88 13.13
N ARG A 173 -10.65 -5.17 12.65
CA ARG A 173 -10.81 -4.15 11.61
C ARG A 173 -11.15 -4.78 10.26
N LEU A 174 -10.47 -5.87 9.88
CA LEU A 174 -10.75 -6.57 8.63
C LEU A 174 -12.21 -7.00 8.52
N ASN A 175 -12.80 -7.49 9.62
CA ASN A 175 -14.17 -7.99 9.66
C ASN A 175 -15.23 -6.91 9.96
N SER A 176 -14.83 -5.64 10.05
CA SER A 176 -15.78 -4.54 10.24
C SER A 176 -16.67 -4.33 9.01
N GLU A 177 -17.86 -3.76 9.21
CA GLU A 177 -18.84 -3.57 8.14
C GLU A 177 -18.49 -2.40 7.20
N ILE A 178 -17.55 -1.54 7.60
CA ILE A 178 -17.18 -0.32 6.87
C ILE A 178 -15.78 -0.39 6.26
N THR A 179 -15.04 -1.50 6.47
CA THR A 179 -13.66 -1.67 6.01
C THR A 179 -13.56 -2.60 4.82
N PHE A 180 -12.90 -2.13 3.76
CA PHE A 180 -12.72 -2.84 2.50
C PHE A 180 -11.26 -2.79 2.03
N VAL A 181 -10.59 -3.93 2.00
CA VAL A 181 -9.18 -4.04 1.59
C VAL A 181 -9.13 -4.50 0.14
N SER A 182 -8.33 -3.80 -0.66
CA SER A 182 -8.19 -4.12 -2.08
C SER A 182 -7.66 -5.54 -2.31
N ASN A 183 -6.65 -5.95 -1.54
CA ASN A 183 -6.12 -7.32 -1.55
C ASN A 183 -5.75 -7.74 -0.12
N PRO A 184 -6.69 -8.30 0.66
CA PRO A 184 -6.48 -8.62 2.08
C PRO A 184 -5.40 -9.68 2.24
N ALA A 185 -4.37 -9.38 3.05
CA ALA A 185 -3.22 -10.27 3.29
C ALA A 185 -3.38 -11.15 4.53
N TYR A 186 -4.08 -10.66 5.56
CA TYR A 186 -4.24 -11.30 6.87
C TYR A 186 -5.72 -11.59 7.11
N SER A 187 -6.25 -12.59 6.43
CA SER A 187 -7.62 -13.04 6.64
C SER A 187 -7.63 -14.53 6.99
N LEU A 188 -8.80 -15.07 7.25
CA LEU A 188 -9.00 -16.51 7.43
C LEU A 188 -8.44 -17.31 6.23
N ILE A 189 -8.45 -16.70 5.03
CA ILE A 189 -7.84 -17.24 3.82
C ILE A 189 -6.65 -16.35 3.47
N THR A 190 -5.48 -16.93 3.26
CA THR A 190 -4.26 -16.19 2.92
C THR A 190 -3.53 -16.81 1.73
N ASN A 191 -2.74 -16.00 1.01
CA ASN A 191 -1.89 -16.49 -0.07
C ASN A 191 -0.59 -17.09 0.51
N ALA A 192 -0.40 -18.40 0.31
CA ALA A 192 0.78 -19.15 0.68
C ALA A 192 1.57 -19.67 -0.55
N GLY A 193 1.27 -19.19 -1.75
CA GLY A 193 1.94 -19.60 -3.00
C GLY A 193 3.44 -19.36 -2.96
N TRP A 194 3.90 -18.29 -2.30
CA TRP A 194 5.32 -18.04 -2.03
C TRP A 194 5.98 -19.21 -1.27
N ALA A 195 5.33 -19.75 -0.25
CA ALA A 195 5.84 -20.88 0.52
C ALA A 195 5.83 -22.17 -0.32
N ALA A 196 4.80 -22.40 -1.13
CA ALA A 196 4.77 -23.50 -2.08
C ALA A 196 5.92 -23.43 -3.10
N TYR A 197 6.24 -22.23 -3.59
CA TYR A 197 7.39 -22.00 -4.47
C TYR A 197 8.70 -22.39 -3.79
N PHE A 198 9.02 -21.86 -2.60
CA PHE A 198 10.26 -22.16 -1.90
C PHE A 198 10.35 -23.64 -1.47
N SER A 199 9.24 -24.25 -1.06
CA SER A 199 9.20 -25.69 -0.75
C SER A 199 9.58 -26.57 -1.95
N ARG A 200 9.18 -26.14 -3.15
CA ARG A 200 9.51 -26.84 -4.38
C ARG A 200 10.98 -26.69 -4.79
N VAL A 201 11.54 -25.47 -4.64
CA VAL A 201 12.90 -25.17 -5.12
C VAL A 201 13.98 -25.41 -4.07
N ASN A 202 13.64 -25.35 -2.78
CA ASN A 202 14.56 -25.54 -1.65
C ASN A 202 13.99 -26.50 -0.59
N PRO A 203 13.61 -27.75 -0.95
CA PRO A 203 12.90 -28.65 -0.03
C PRO A 203 13.68 -28.97 1.25
N ASN A 204 15.01 -29.06 1.18
CA ASN A 204 15.84 -29.33 2.37
C ASN A 204 15.96 -28.12 3.31
N ALA A 205 15.88 -26.91 2.77
CA ALA A 205 15.98 -25.69 3.57
C ALA A 205 14.69 -25.41 4.34
N VAL A 206 13.52 -25.64 3.73
CA VAL A 206 12.23 -25.44 4.38
C VAL A 206 11.97 -26.42 5.54
N GLU A 207 12.59 -27.62 5.51
CA GLU A 207 12.59 -28.57 6.64
C GLU A 207 13.34 -28.05 7.87
N ARG A 208 14.11 -26.97 7.72
CA ARG A 208 14.90 -26.31 8.76
C ARG A 208 14.69 -24.81 8.72
N ALA A 209 13.42 -24.41 8.63
CA ALA A 209 13.04 -23.02 8.55
C ALA A 209 13.19 -22.30 9.91
N ALA A 210 13.54 -21.03 9.83
CA ALA A 210 13.57 -20.12 10.95
C ALA A 210 12.73 -18.87 10.65
N THR A 211 12.20 -18.26 11.70
CA THR A 211 11.56 -16.94 11.66
C THR A 211 11.73 -16.29 13.02
N LEU A 212 11.62 -14.97 13.09
CA LEU A 212 11.68 -14.20 14.33
C LEU A 212 10.58 -13.15 14.32
N PHE A 213 9.98 -12.89 15.48
CA PHE A 213 8.92 -11.89 15.61
C PHE A 213 9.26 -10.89 16.72
N PRO A 214 9.03 -9.58 16.48
CA PRO A 214 9.15 -8.60 17.55
C PRO A 214 8.03 -8.77 18.58
N GLU A 215 8.31 -8.37 19.82
CA GLU A 215 7.39 -8.42 20.95
C GLU A 215 6.30 -7.33 20.82
N LEU A 216 5.46 -7.47 19.79
CA LEU A 216 4.31 -6.60 19.54
C LEU A 216 3.15 -7.48 19.07
N SER A 217 2.04 -7.46 19.81
CA SER A 217 0.94 -8.42 19.65
C SER A 217 0.44 -8.59 18.20
N PRO A 218 0.17 -7.54 17.40
CA PRO A 218 -0.26 -7.72 16.03
C PRO A 218 0.79 -8.41 15.15
N LEU A 219 2.09 -8.11 15.36
CA LEU A 219 3.18 -8.73 14.60
C LEU A 219 3.41 -10.19 15.01
N VAL A 220 3.23 -10.54 16.27
CA VAL A 220 3.25 -11.93 16.75
C VAL A 220 2.09 -12.73 16.15
N LEU A 221 0.89 -12.13 16.08
CA LEU A 221 -0.27 -12.76 15.43
C LEU A 221 0.00 -13.02 13.95
N GLY A 222 0.41 -12.00 13.20
CA GLY A 222 0.77 -12.15 11.77
C GLY A 222 1.89 -13.14 11.53
N GLY A 223 2.86 -13.22 12.46
CA GLY A 223 3.92 -14.21 12.45
C GLY A 223 3.40 -15.64 12.60
N ASN A 224 2.49 -15.88 13.54
CA ASN A 224 1.86 -17.20 13.72
C ASN A 224 1.03 -17.61 12.49
N GLN A 225 0.30 -16.67 11.87
CA GLN A 225 -0.40 -16.90 10.61
C GLN A 225 0.57 -17.27 9.47
N THR A 226 1.72 -16.60 9.40
CA THR A 226 2.79 -16.92 8.45
C THR A 226 3.34 -18.35 8.68
N ILE A 227 3.61 -18.73 9.93
CA ILE A 227 4.04 -20.10 10.27
C ILE A 227 2.99 -21.13 9.84
N GLU A 228 1.72 -20.90 10.14
CA GLU A 228 0.63 -21.81 9.78
C GLU A 228 0.52 -21.96 8.26
N ALA A 229 0.49 -20.84 7.52
CA ALA A 229 0.43 -20.83 6.06
C ALA A 229 1.61 -21.58 5.41
N ALA A 230 2.83 -21.29 5.86
CA ALA A 230 4.04 -21.95 5.35
C ALA A 230 4.09 -23.46 5.73
N THR A 231 3.63 -23.81 6.93
CA THR A 231 3.56 -25.22 7.37
C THR A 231 2.59 -26.02 6.50
N ALA A 232 1.45 -25.43 6.09
CA ALA A 232 0.53 -26.05 5.15
C ALA A 232 1.20 -26.34 3.79
N MET A 233 2.25 -25.59 3.43
CA MET A 233 3.04 -25.77 2.20
C MET A 233 4.33 -26.58 2.40
N GLY A 234 4.49 -27.25 3.57
CA GLY A 234 5.59 -28.18 3.82
C GLY A 234 6.78 -27.62 4.59
N TYR A 235 6.68 -26.42 5.17
CA TYR A 235 7.72 -25.89 6.06
C TYR A 235 7.71 -26.61 7.42
N ARG A 236 8.90 -26.71 8.00
CA ARG A 236 9.09 -27.09 9.38
C ARG A 236 9.95 -26.03 10.08
N PHE A 237 9.32 -25.17 10.86
CA PHE A 237 10.01 -24.20 11.67
C PHE A 237 10.68 -24.87 12.87
N ILE A 238 12.00 -24.74 12.95
CA ILE A 238 12.82 -25.28 14.04
C ILE A 238 13.31 -24.18 14.98
N HIS A 239 13.14 -22.92 14.60
CA HIS A 239 13.53 -21.74 15.36
C HIS A 239 12.56 -20.59 15.08
N SER A 240 11.88 -20.11 16.12
CA SER A 240 10.86 -19.04 15.99
C SER A 240 10.73 -18.20 17.28
N PRO A 241 11.82 -17.56 17.74
CA PRO A 241 11.77 -16.75 18.95
C PRO A 241 11.03 -15.44 18.75
N ILE A 242 10.51 -14.89 19.86
CA ILE A 242 10.06 -13.52 19.97
C ILE A 242 11.24 -12.70 20.51
N TYR A 243 11.51 -11.53 19.91
CA TYR A 243 12.59 -10.66 20.29
C TYR A 243 12.09 -9.27 20.68
N ASN A 244 12.88 -8.59 21.52
CA ASN A 244 12.64 -7.19 21.87
C ASN A 244 13.18 -6.27 20.76
N PHE A 245 12.48 -5.18 20.45
CA PHE A 245 12.90 -4.22 19.42
C PHE A 245 14.28 -3.56 19.68
N GLU A 246 14.75 -3.55 20.93
CA GLU A 246 16.04 -2.98 21.33
C GLU A 246 17.18 -4.00 21.27
N THR A 247 16.94 -5.25 20.82
CA THR A 247 17.98 -6.29 20.76
C THR A 247 19.07 -5.94 19.74
N ASP A 248 20.29 -6.34 20.03
CA ASP A 248 21.42 -6.28 19.09
C ASP A 248 21.50 -7.51 18.17
N PHE A 249 20.58 -8.45 18.33
CA PHE A 249 20.46 -9.71 17.59
C PHE A 249 21.60 -10.71 17.74
N LEU A 250 22.64 -10.46 18.53
CA LEU A 250 23.76 -11.42 18.66
C LEU A 250 23.30 -12.75 19.25
N THR A 251 22.50 -12.71 20.32
CA THR A 251 21.94 -13.91 20.96
C THR A 251 21.03 -14.70 20.03
N GLU A 252 20.17 -14.00 19.29
CA GLU A 252 19.26 -14.58 18.33
C GLU A 252 20.02 -15.23 17.16
N ALA A 253 21.10 -14.59 16.70
CA ALA A 253 21.99 -15.10 15.66
C ALA A 253 22.71 -16.39 16.09
N GLU A 254 23.34 -16.38 17.30
CA GLU A 254 23.96 -17.60 17.90
C GLU A 254 22.95 -18.74 18.00
N SER A 255 21.77 -18.46 18.56
CA SER A 255 20.72 -19.47 18.75
C SER A 255 20.20 -20.04 17.44
N LEU A 256 20.04 -19.20 16.39
CA LEU A 256 19.64 -19.66 15.07
C LEU A 256 20.67 -20.56 14.44
N ILE A 257 21.94 -20.17 14.46
CA ILE A 257 23.07 -20.96 13.91
C ILE A 257 23.17 -22.30 14.64
N GLU A 258 23.12 -22.32 15.98
CA GLU A 258 23.15 -23.53 16.79
C GLU A 258 21.96 -24.47 16.51
N SER A 259 20.76 -23.92 16.27
CA SER A 259 19.58 -24.72 15.89
C SER A 259 19.75 -25.39 14.53
N GLY A 260 20.65 -24.88 13.72
CA GLY A 260 20.94 -25.29 12.35
C GLY A 260 19.88 -24.88 11.36
N GLY A 261 19.25 -23.72 11.54
CA GLY A 261 18.36 -23.09 10.58
C GLY A 261 19.02 -22.93 9.21
N ARG A 262 18.29 -23.18 8.13
CA ARG A 262 18.80 -23.14 6.76
C ARG A 262 18.07 -22.12 5.90
N SER A 263 16.85 -21.76 6.25
CA SER A 263 16.09 -20.69 5.59
C SER A 263 15.50 -19.74 6.61
N LEU A 264 15.34 -18.50 6.21
CA LEU A 264 14.76 -17.45 7.03
C LEU A 264 13.51 -16.91 6.35
N THR A 265 12.39 -16.90 7.08
CA THR A 265 11.16 -16.20 6.69
C THR A 265 11.04 -14.99 7.58
N TRP A 266 11.12 -13.80 7.00
CA TRP A 266 11.10 -12.52 7.71
C TRP A 266 9.85 -11.71 7.32
N ARG A 267 9.09 -11.23 8.31
CA ARG A 267 7.85 -10.46 8.09
C ARG A 267 7.81 -9.17 8.90
N ASN A 268 8.98 -8.66 9.22
CA ASN A 268 9.17 -7.47 10.04
C ASN A 268 9.94 -6.41 9.25
N SER A 269 10.36 -5.34 9.93
CA SER A 269 11.16 -4.26 9.37
C SER A 269 12.38 -4.78 8.58
N ALA A 270 12.60 -4.24 7.40
CA ALA A 270 13.75 -4.54 6.57
C ALA A 270 15.06 -4.04 7.23
N THR A 271 15.02 -2.92 7.93
CA THR A 271 16.17 -2.40 8.69
C THR A 271 16.57 -3.37 9.81
N GLN A 272 15.60 -3.99 10.49
CA GLN A 272 15.90 -5.01 11.49
C GLN A 272 16.45 -6.30 10.86
N LEU A 273 15.99 -6.68 9.66
CA LEU A 273 16.62 -7.78 8.92
C LEU A 273 18.10 -7.48 8.62
N ALA A 274 18.41 -6.26 8.17
CA ALA A 274 19.79 -5.87 7.93
C ALA A 274 20.64 -5.99 9.21
N SER A 275 20.13 -5.54 10.36
CA SER A 275 20.80 -5.67 11.66
C SER A 275 20.98 -7.14 12.08
N PHE A 276 19.97 -7.97 11.84
CA PHE A 276 20.04 -9.41 12.12
C PHE A 276 21.08 -10.12 11.22
N LEU A 277 21.11 -9.79 9.93
CA LEU A 277 22.12 -10.35 9.00
C LEU A 277 23.53 -9.89 9.37
N GLN A 278 23.68 -8.67 9.87
CA GLN A 278 24.96 -8.20 10.40
C GLN A 278 25.39 -9.01 11.64
N ALA A 279 24.47 -9.29 12.57
CA ALA A 279 24.74 -10.12 13.74
C ALA A 279 25.11 -11.56 13.34
N ILE A 280 24.42 -12.15 12.34
CA ILE A 280 24.79 -13.45 11.78
C ILE A 280 26.23 -13.45 11.25
N ASN A 281 26.60 -12.44 10.47
CA ASN A 281 27.95 -12.30 9.92
C ASN A 281 29.02 -12.06 10.99
N GLU A 282 28.68 -11.41 12.11
CA GLU A 282 29.58 -11.21 13.24
C GLU A 282 29.82 -12.52 14.02
N VAL A 283 28.77 -13.32 14.22
CA VAL A 283 28.84 -14.60 14.95
C VAL A 283 29.56 -15.66 14.11
N ASP A 284 29.19 -15.83 12.85
CA ASP A 284 29.79 -16.80 11.92
C ASP A 284 29.81 -16.23 10.49
N PRO A 285 30.95 -15.66 10.03
CA PRO A 285 31.09 -15.12 8.68
C PRO A 285 30.94 -16.14 7.55
N GLU A 286 31.06 -17.44 7.84
CA GLU A 286 30.92 -18.51 6.84
C GLU A 286 29.48 -19.05 6.78
N PHE A 287 28.63 -18.65 7.71
CA PHE A 287 27.22 -19.07 7.71
C PHE A 287 26.47 -18.46 6.54
N GLN A 288 25.67 -19.27 5.86
CA GLN A 288 24.82 -18.82 4.75
C GLN A 288 23.46 -19.49 4.82
N PHE A 289 22.42 -18.71 4.64
CA PHE A 289 21.07 -19.23 4.38
C PHE A 289 21.00 -19.79 2.95
N ASP A 290 20.24 -20.87 2.76
CA ASP A 290 19.94 -21.37 1.42
C ASP A 290 19.00 -20.41 0.68
N PHE A 291 18.12 -19.73 1.42
CA PHE A 291 17.35 -18.58 0.97
C PHE A 291 16.83 -17.75 2.16
N ILE A 292 16.53 -16.49 1.89
CA ILE A 292 15.83 -15.57 2.80
C ILE A 292 14.61 -15.05 2.05
N ASP A 293 13.42 -15.18 2.66
CA ASP A 293 12.17 -14.59 2.19
C ASP A 293 11.74 -13.48 3.12
N CYS A 294 11.80 -12.23 2.65
CA CYS A 294 11.45 -11.03 3.43
C CYS A 294 9.98 -10.58 3.23
N GLY A 295 9.13 -11.41 2.59
CA GLY A 295 7.77 -10.99 2.27
C GLY A 295 7.75 -9.79 1.35
N GLN A 296 6.98 -8.77 1.67
CA GLN A 296 6.89 -7.52 0.92
C GLN A 296 7.74 -6.39 1.53
N ASN A 297 8.13 -6.53 2.80
CA ASN A 297 8.73 -5.47 3.60
C ASN A 297 10.09 -5.01 3.06
N CYS A 298 10.90 -5.91 2.49
CA CYS A 298 12.17 -5.52 1.87
C CYS A 298 12.02 -4.93 0.47
N TYR A 299 10.82 -4.96 -0.13
CA TYR A 299 10.61 -4.40 -1.45
C TYR A 299 10.36 -2.90 -1.37
N ASN A 300 11.42 -2.17 -1.11
CA ASN A 300 11.43 -0.71 -1.05
C ASN A 300 12.74 -0.15 -1.59
N SER A 301 12.74 1.11 -2.02
CA SER A 301 13.88 1.77 -2.65
C SER A 301 15.09 1.98 -1.72
N LYS A 302 14.95 1.80 -0.43
CA LYS A 302 16.00 2.01 0.58
C LYS A 302 16.71 0.72 1.00
N TRP A 303 16.08 -0.45 0.79
CA TRP A 303 16.58 -1.73 1.27
C TRP A 303 17.99 -2.07 0.77
N SER A 304 18.23 -1.94 -0.54
CA SER A 304 19.54 -2.28 -1.14
C SER A 304 20.69 -1.47 -0.54
N THR A 305 20.41 -0.25 -0.07
CA THR A 305 21.39 0.62 0.60
C THR A 305 21.51 0.26 2.09
N ALA A 306 20.39 0.02 2.77
CA ALA A 306 20.38 -0.31 4.21
C ALA A 306 21.10 -1.64 4.52
N ALA A 307 20.99 -2.60 3.64
CA ALA A 307 21.59 -3.92 3.81
C ALA A 307 23.09 -3.97 3.52
N GLU A 308 23.72 -2.90 3.01
CA GLU A 308 25.20 -2.78 2.76
C GLU A 308 25.82 -4.05 2.12
N GLY A 309 25.12 -4.66 1.16
CA GLY A 309 25.55 -5.89 0.48
C GLY A 309 25.13 -7.20 1.15
N LEU A 310 24.68 -7.18 2.41
CA LEU A 310 24.14 -8.37 3.08
C LEU A 310 22.75 -8.78 2.57
N GLY A 311 22.08 -7.86 1.88
CA GLY A 311 20.77 -8.11 1.26
C GLY A 311 20.82 -8.88 -0.06
N GLU A 312 22.00 -9.16 -0.60
CA GLU A 312 22.14 -9.93 -1.85
C GLU A 312 21.57 -11.33 -1.70
N GLY A 313 20.72 -11.74 -2.63
CA GLY A 313 20.02 -13.02 -2.57
C GLY A 313 18.74 -13.04 -1.73
N VAL A 314 18.40 -11.95 -1.04
CA VAL A 314 17.11 -11.84 -0.35
C VAL A 314 15.98 -11.81 -1.38
N SER A 315 14.96 -12.61 -1.15
CA SER A 315 13.78 -12.69 -2.01
C SER A 315 12.59 -12.02 -1.34
N VAL A 316 11.69 -11.48 -2.16
CA VAL A 316 10.38 -10.98 -1.76
C VAL A 316 9.32 -11.57 -2.66
N TRP A 317 8.09 -11.65 -2.17
CA TRP A 317 6.95 -11.99 -3.01
C TRP A 317 5.97 -10.81 -3.07
N LEU A 318 5.37 -10.60 -4.23
CA LEU A 318 4.47 -9.48 -4.49
C LEU A 318 3.16 -10.01 -5.07
N PRO A 319 2.00 -9.45 -4.70
CA PRO A 319 0.72 -9.80 -5.31
C PRO A 319 0.51 -9.08 -6.67
N HIS A 320 1.42 -8.23 -7.06
CA HIS A 320 1.41 -7.41 -8.27
C HIS A 320 2.70 -7.58 -9.06
N LEU A 321 2.76 -7.06 -10.29
CA LEU A 321 4.03 -7.04 -11.04
C LEU A 321 5.08 -6.19 -10.32
N PRO A 322 6.36 -6.58 -10.36
CA PRO A 322 7.43 -5.76 -9.81
C PRO A 322 7.54 -4.43 -10.55
N ILE A 323 7.97 -3.39 -9.84
CA ILE A 323 8.14 -2.03 -10.38
C ILE A 323 9.11 -2.02 -11.57
N GLU A 324 10.09 -2.92 -11.56
CA GLU A 324 11.06 -3.13 -12.65
C GLU A 324 10.40 -3.64 -13.95
N GLU A 325 9.15 -4.08 -13.88
CA GLU A 325 8.34 -4.53 -15.02
C GLU A 325 7.13 -3.62 -15.27
N ALA A 326 7.15 -2.39 -14.77
CA ALA A 326 6.02 -1.48 -14.86
C ALA A 326 5.54 -1.24 -16.31
N GLU A 327 6.44 -1.33 -17.28
CA GLU A 327 6.11 -1.21 -18.72
C GLU A 327 5.11 -2.28 -19.22
N LEU A 328 4.88 -3.34 -18.43
CA LEU A 328 3.94 -4.41 -18.72
C LEU A 328 2.58 -4.25 -18.02
N SER A 329 2.38 -3.15 -17.27
CA SER A 329 1.13 -2.82 -16.59
C SER A 329 0.82 -1.34 -16.73
N ASP A 330 -0.25 -1.01 -17.45
CA ASP A 330 -0.67 0.39 -17.64
C ASP A 330 -0.96 1.07 -16.30
N GLU A 331 -1.55 0.36 -15.33
CA GLU A 331 -1.87 0.94 -14.03
C GLU A 331 -0.62 1.14 -13.15
N LEU A 332 0.36 0.23 -13.20
CA LEU A 332 1.62 0.42 -12.49
C LEU A 332 2.43 1.58 -13.08
N LEU A 333 2.43 1.74 -14.42
CA LEU A 333 3.00 2.93 -15.07
C LEU A 333 2.27 4.20 -14.66
N ARG A 334 0.93 4.17 -14.56
CA ARG A 334 0.12 5.30 -14.10
C ARG A 334 0.49 5.70 -12.67
N TYR A 335 0.60 4.74 -11.76
CA TYR A 335 1.08 4.96 -10.40
C TYR A 335 2.43 5.67 -10.38
N LEU A 336 3.45 5.12 -11.06
CA LEU A 336 4.79 5.69 -11.07
C LEU A 336 4.84 7.09 -11.71
N PHE A 337 4.06 7.32 -12.77
CA PHE A 337 3.96 8.62 -13.41
C PHE A 337 3.41 9.68 -12.42
N TYR A 338 2.33 9.37 -11.71
CA TYR A 338 1.72 10.31 -10.77
C TYR A 338 2.53 10.45 -9.48
N LEU A 339 3.19 9.40 -9.00
CA LEU A 339 4.13 9.48 -7.89
C LEU A 339 5.27 10.46 -8.22
N LEU A 340 5.89 10.32 -9.40
CA LEU A 340 6.95 11.21 -9.87
C LEU A 340 6.42 12.64 -10.11
N SER A 341 5.25 12.81 -10.71
CA SER A 341 4.69 14.13 -10.99
C SER A 341 4.27 14.89 -9.74
N THR A 342 3.91 14.19 -8.67
CA THR A 342 3.48 14.78 -7.39
C THR A 342 4.65 15.08 -6.48
N HIS A 343 5.62 14.16 -6.37
CA HIS A 343 6.70 14.22 -5.40
C HIS A 343 8.10 14.40 -6.01
N GLY A 344 8.21 14.41 -7.34
CA GLY A 344 9.51 14.55 -8.01
C GLY A 344 10.49 13.45 -7.60
N SER A 345 11.74 13.83 -7.34
CA SER A 345 12.80 12.91 -6.90
C SER A 345 12.65 12.41 -5.46
N GLU A 346 11.75 12.99 -4.69
CA GLU A 346 11.45 12.56 -3.31
C GLU A 346 10.42 11.42 -3.26
N GLY A 347 9.85 11.05 -4.42
CA GLY A 347 8.91 9.93 -4.54
C GLY A 347 9.59 8.61 -4.17
N THR A 348 9.02 7.90 -3.20
CA THR A 348 9.51 6.60 -2.73
C THR A 348 8.61 5.48 -3.21
N THR A 349 9.22 4.43 -3.77
CA THR A 349 8.51 3.25 -4.23
C THR A 349 8.64 2.10 -3.23
N SER A 350 7.55 1.41 -2.96
CA SER A 350 7.50 0.20 -2.15
C SER A 350 6.26 -0.63 -2.47
N ALA A 351 6.21 -1.87 -2.02
CA ALA A 351 4.98 -2.68 -2.06
C ALA A 351 3.83 -2.00 -1.30
N ALA A 352 4.13 -1.33 -0.17
CA ALA A 352 3.14 -0.59 0.61
C ALA A 352 2.53 0.58 -0.16
N GLY A 353 3.34 1.33 -0.92
CA GLY A 353 2.85 2.39 -1.79
C GLY A 353 1.92 1.87 -2.90
N VAL A 354 2.26 0.74 -3.52
CA VAL A 354 1.38 0.09 -4.53
C VAL A 354 0.05 -0.33 -3.91
N ALA A 355 0.07 -0.88 -2.68
CA ALA A 355 -1.16 -1.26 -1.97
C ALA A 355 -2.02 -0.04 -1.62
N ALA A 356 -1.41 1.08 -1.22
CA ALA A 356 -2.12 2.33 -0.92
C ALA A 356 -2.75 2.96 -2.18
N TRP A 357 -2.06 2.92 -3.32
CA TRP A 357 -2.63 3.29 -4.61
C TRP A 357 -3.83 2.43 -4.97
N SER A 358 -3.72 1.10 -4.79
CA SER A 358 -4.81 0.16 -5.05
C SER A 358 -6.02 0.39 -4.14
N ALA A 359 -5.81 0.82 -2.89
CA ALA A 359 -6.89 1.21 -1.99
C ALA A 359 -7.65 2.45 -2.50
N GLY A 360 -6.93 3.43 -3.05
CA GLY A 360 -7.53 4.58 -3.73
C GLY A 360 -8.39 4.17 -4.92
N LEU A 361 -7.91 3.25 -5.76
CA LEU A 361 -8.69 2.72 -6.89
C LEU A 361 -9.96 1.97 -6.44
N LEU A 362 -9.89 1.20 -5.35
CA LEU A 362 -11.06 0.51 -4.81
C LEU A 362 -12.11 1.50 -4.30
N PHE A 363 -11.68 2.58 -3.65
CA PHE A 363 -12.57 3.66 -3.24
C PHE A 363 -13.19 4.37 -4.47
N GLU A 364 -12.41 4.64 -5.52
CA GLU A 364 -12.89 5.23 -6.78
C GLU A 364 -14.01 4.37 -7.39
N GLU A 365 -13.84 3.05 -7.45
CA GLU A 365 -14.86 2.10 -7.91
C GLU A 365 -16.10 2.10 -7.01
N ALA A 366 -15.94 2.14 -5.69
CA ALA A 366 -17.07 2.18 -4.76
C ALA A 366 -17.89 3.48 -4.94
N VAL A 367 -17.22 4.62 -5.08
CA VAL A 367 -17.89 5.90 -5.37
C VAL A 367 -18.58 5.86 -6.73
N ALA A 368 -17.93 5.34 -7.77
CA ALA A 368 -18.52 5.24 -9.10
C ALA A 368 -19.81 4.42 -9.09
N ARG A 369 -19.84 3.30 -8.36
CA ARG A 369 -21.06 2.50 -8.16
C ARG A 369 -22.12 3.23 -7.36
N ALA A 370 -21.71 3.90 -6.26
CA ALA A 370 -22.63 4.64 -5.39
C ALA A 370 -23.42 5.73 -6.13
N VAL A 371 -22.73 6.46 -7.03
CA VAL A 371 -23.39 7.51 -7.84
C VAL A 371 -23.94 7.02 -9.18
N GLY A 372 -23.78 5.72 -9.49
CA GLY A 372 -24.25 5.13 -10.77
C GLY A 372 -23.55 5.70 -12.00
N LEU A 373 -22.23 5.92 -11.94
CA LEU A 373 -21.44 6.62 -12.97
C LEU A 373 -21.68 6.10 -14.40
N ASP A 374 -21.79 4.79 -14.57
CA ASP A 374 -21.98 4.14 -15.88
C ASP A 374 -23.46 3.88 -16.22
N SER A 375 -24.38 4.52 -15.53
CA SER A 375 -25.81 4.30 -15.70
C SER A 375 -26.56 5.56 -16.09
N ALA A 376 -27.79 5.38 -16.61
CA ALA A 376 -28.71 6.49 -16.83
C ALA A 376 -29.21 7.15 -15.52
N ALA A 377 -28.85 6.57 -14.36
CA ALA A 377 -29.21 7.04 -13.04
C ALA A 377 -28.06 7.79 -12.36
N TYR A 378 -27.06 8.27 -13.12
CA TYR A 378 -25.96 9.04 -12.56
C TYR A 378 -26.47 10.25 -11.75
N ASP A 379 -26.17 10.24 -10.46
CA ASP A 379 -26.54 11.28 -9.53
C ASP A 379 -25.40 11.54 -8.51
N PRO A 380 -24.54 12.53 -8.75
CA PRO A 380 -23.45 12.86 -7.85
C PRO A 380 -23.91 13.43 -6.50
N ASP A 381 -25.15 13.89 -6.38
CA ASP A 381 -25.73 14.44 -5.16
C ASP A 381 -26.27 13.32 -4.24
N SER A 382 -26.41 12.09 -4.74
CA SER A 382 -26.75 10.89 -3.95
C SER A 382 -25.56 10.33 -3.14
N LEU A 383 -24.36 10.91 -3.27
CA LEU A 383 -23.15 10.42 -2.63
C LEU A 383 -23.19 10.69 -1.12
N THR A 384 -23.21 9.61 -0.34
CA THR A 384 -23.10 9.61 1.13
C THR A 384 -22.10 8.55 1.56
N ARG A 385 -21.61 8.61 2.81
CA ARG A 385 -20.77 7.54 3.38
C ARG A 385 -21.46 6.18 3.32
N GLU A 386 -22.77 6.14 3.63
CA GLU A 386 -23.59 4.92 3.59
C GLU A 386 -23.67 4.34 2.19
N THR A 387 -23.93 5.17 1.15
CA THR A 387 -24.01 4.69 -0.24
C THR A 387 -22.68 4.14 -0.75
N VAL A 388 -21.54 4.71 -0.31
CA VAL A 388 -20.20 4.17 -0.63
C VAL A 388 -19.97 2.83 0.05
N ILE A 389 -20.32 2.68 1.33
CA ILE A 389 -20.19 1.42 2.07
C ILE A 389 -21.04 0.33 1.41
N GLU A 390 -22.31 0.63 1.09
CA GLU A 390 -23.18 -0.35 0.43
C GLU A 390 -22.68 -0.72 -0.97
N ALA A 391 -22.15 0.25 -1.71
CA ALA A 391 -21.53 -0.03 -3.00
C ALA A 391 -20.28 -0.92 -2.88
N ALA A 392 -19.40 -0.64 -1.91
CA ALA A 392 -18.20 -1.43 -1.65
C ALA A 392 -18.52 -2.90 -1.30
N LYS A 393 -19.60 -3.17 -0.56
CA LYS A 393 -20.11 -4.53 -0.28
C LYS A 393 -20.47 -5.33 -1.52
N THR A 394 -20.62 -4.68 -2.68
CA THR A 394 -20.94 -5.36 -3.96
C THR A 394 -19.71 -5.68 -4.80
N ILE A 395 -18.51 -5.23 -4.38
CA ILE A 395 -17.26 -5.45 -5.14
C ILE A 395 -16.69 -6.82 -4.77
N ASN A 396 -17.09 -7.83 -5.53
CA ASN A 396 -16.68 -9.23 -5.33
C ASN A 396 -15.69 -9.75 -6.39
N PHE A 397 -15.28 -8.90 -7.31
CA PHE A 397 -14.27 -9.18 -8.33
C PHE A 397 -13.46 -7.90 -8.55
N TRP A 398 -12.20 -7.93 -8.14
CA TRP A 398 -11.37 -6.75 -8.11
C TRP A 398 -9.91 -7.07 -8.44
N ASP A 399 -9.34 -6.39 -9.43
CA ASP A 399 -7.95 -6.54 -9.86
C ASP A 399 -7.18 -5.20 -9.90
N ALA A 400 -7.81 -4.13 -9.41
CA ALA A 400 -7.26 -2.78 -9.44
C ALA A 400 -6.78 -2.35 -10.85
N ASN A 401 -7.63 -2.51 -11.86
CA ASN A 401 -7.34 -2.25 -13.28
C ASN A 401 -6.15 -3.08 -13.81
N GLY A 402 -6.02 -4.32 -13.37
CA GLY A 402 -4.93 -5.21 -13.74
C GLY A 402 -3.60 -4.95 -12.99
N LEU A 403 -3.63 -4.16 -11.92
CA LEU A 403 -2.45 -3.92 -11.07
C LEU A 403 -2.04 -5.20 -10.33
N HIS A 404 -2.99 -5.95 -9.83
CA HIS A 404 -2.77 -7.23 -9.15
C HIS A 404 -3.76 -8.30 -9.64
N GLY A 405 -3.56 -9.55 -9.21
CA GLY A 405 -4.51 -10.63 -9.51
C GLY A 405 -5.85 -10.39 -8.80
N VAL A 406 -6.89 -11.05 -9.32
CA VAL A 406 -8.27 -10.87 -8.82
C VAL A 406 -8.38 -11.25 -7.35
N SER A 407 -8.95 -10.36 -6.56
CA SER A 407 -9.35 -10.54 -5.16
C SER A 407 -10.87 -10.37 -5.01
N ASN A 408 -11.40 -10.66 -3.82
CA ASN A 408 -12.79 -10.39 -3.46
C ASN A 408 -12.83 -9.55 -2.18
N PRO A 409 -12.82 -8.20 -2.29
CA PRO A 409 -12.86 -7.31 -1.13
C PRO A 409 -14.11 -7.48 -0.26
N SER A 410 -15.27 -7.76 -0.86
CA SER A 410 -16.55 -7.91 -0.13
C SER A 410 -16.57 -9.15 0.78
N GLU A 411 -15.88 -10.23 0.40
CA GLU A 411 -15.76 -11.47 1.17
C GLU A 411 -14.39 -11.60 1.85
N ARG A 412 -13.52 -10.60 1.72
CA ARG A 412 -12.17 -10.56 2.32
C ARG A 412 -11.28 -11.71 1.86
N ILE A 413 -11.44 -12.12 0.59
CA ILE A 413 -10.64 -13.19 -0.03
C ILE A 413 -9.51 -12.54 -0.83
N PRO A 414 -8.24 -12.85 -0.50
CA PRO A 414 -7.09 -12.33 -1.23
C PRO A 414 -6.99 -12.91 -2.63
N SER A 415 -6.23 -12.24 -3.49
CA SER A 415 -5.81 -12.83 -4.76
C SER A 415 -4.92 -14.07 -4.53
N PRO A 416 -5.10 -15.15 -5.29
CA PRO A 416 -4.17 -16.27 -5.31
C PRO A 416 -2.86 -15.94 -6.05
N CYS A 417 -2.78 -14.78 -6.69
CA CYS A 417 -1.69 -14.42 -7.58
C CYS A 417 -0.46 -13.90 -6.81
N PHE A 418 0.72 -14.30 -7.28
CA PHE A 418 1.98 -13.76 -6.76
C PHE A 418 3.12 -13.85 -7.78
N VAL A 419 4.18 -13.11 -7.52
CA VAL A 419 5.48 -13.18 -8.18
C VAL A 419 6.56 -13.18 -7.11
N VAL A 420 7.67 -13.85 -7.37
CA VAL A 420 8.87 -13.77 -6.52
C VAL A 420 9.96 -13.02 -7.27
N VAL A 421 10.55 -12.04 -6.62
CA VAL A 421 11.75 -11.34 -7.09
C VAL A 421 12.87 -11.50 -6.06
N THR A 422 14.12 -11.51 -6.53
CA THR A 422 15.30 -11.65 -5.68
C THR A 422 16.24 -10.47 -5.96
N LEU A 423 16.83 -9.91 -4.93
CA LEU A 423 17.83 -8.86 -5.05
C LEU A 423 19.13 -9.46 -5.58
N LEU A 424 19.54 -9.07 -6.78
CA LEU A 424 20.76 -9.55 -7.45
C LEU A 424 21.48 -8.38 -8.09
N ASP A 425 22.75 -8.18 -7.72
CA ASP A 425 23.58 -7.03 -8.16
C ASP A 425 22.92 -5.68 -7.78
N GLY A 426 22.23 -5.62 -6.63
CA GLY A 426 21.54 -4.43 -6.15
C GLY A 426 20.24 -4.07 -6.88
N VAL A 427 19.71 -4.97 -7.72
CA VAL A 427 18.46 -4.78 -8.47
C VAL A 427 17.52 -5.95 -8.22
N TRP A 428 16.24 -5.68 -8.03
CA TRP A 428 15.23 -6.73 -7.94
C TRP A 428 15.01 -7.39 -9.31
N LYS A 429 15.25 -8.69 -9.36
CA LYS A 429 15.09 -9.50 -10.59
C LYS A 429 14.06 -10.59 -10.35
N ARG A 430 13.21 -10.80 -11.32
CA ARG A 430 12.19 -11.86 -11.29
C ARG A 430 12.84 -13.25 -11.13
N SER A 431 12.35 -14.01 -10.16
CA SER A 431 12.73 -15.40 -9.93
C SER A 431 11.60 -16.38 -10.28
N TYR A 432 10.32 -15.97 -10.09
CA TYR A 432 9.16 -16.81 -10.40
C TYR A 432 7.86 -16.01 -10.52
N PRO A 433 6.94 -16.38 -11.43
CA PRO A 433 7.19 -17.23 -12.60
C PRO A 433 8.25 -16.62 -13.52
N SER A 434 8.85 -17.43 -14.39
CA SER A 434 10.03 -17.01 -15.16
C SER A 434 9.73 -16.00 -16.28
N ARG A 435 8.46 -15.90 -16.70
CA ARG A 435 8.07 -15.03 -17.80
C ARG A 435 7.69 -13.64 -17.27
N PRO A 436 8.33 -12.56 -17.77
CA PRO A 436 7.93 -11.19 -17.41
C PRO A 436 6.44 -10.92 -17.69
N GLY A 437 5.82 -10.15 -16.83
CA GLY A 437 4.40 -9.81 -16.94
C GLY A 437 3.42 -10.89 -16.45
N GLU A 438 3.90 -12.08 -16.08
CA GLU A 438 3.04 -13.14 -15.54
C GLU A 438 3.05 -13.17 -14.02
N LEU A 439 1.91 -13.52 -13.42
CA LEU A 439 1.76 -13.91 -12.02
C LEU A 439 1.38 -15.39 -11.96
N ASP A 440 1.79 -16.10 -10.93
CA ASP A 440 1.24 -17.43 -10.61
C ASP A 440 -0.08 -17.22 -9.84
N CYS A 441 -1.18 -17.66 -10.42
CA CYS A 441 -2.53 -17.40 -9.92
C CYS A 441 -3.30 -18.71 -9.65
N GLU A 442 -2.61 -19.80 -9.33
CA GLU A 442 -3.26 -21.07 -9.01
C GLU A 442 -4.08 -20.93 -7.70
N GLU A 443 -5.32 -21.40 -7.71
CA GLU A 443 -6.17 -21.36 -6.50
C GLU A 443 -5.58 -22.14 -5.33
N SER A 444 -4.73 -23.13 -5.58
CA SER A 444 -3.97 -23.88 -4.57
C SER A 444 -2.96 -23.01 -3.79
N ASN A 445 -2.71 -21.77 -4.23
CA ASN A 445 -1.91 -20.81 -3.50
C ASN A 445 -2.66 -20.26 -2.27
N LEU A 446 -3.99 -20.41 -2.20
CA LEU A 446 -4.78 -19.99 -1.06
C LEU A 446 -4.89 -21.12 -0.02
N VAL A 447 -4.66 -20.76 1.24
CA VAL A 447 -4.84 -21.65 2.38
C VAL A 447 -5.79 -21.05 3.40
N THR A 448 -6.56 -21.90 4.08
CA THR A 448 -7.42 -21.49 5.18
C THR A 448 -6.66 -21.72 6.49
N LEU A 449 -6.58 -20.67 7.33
CA LEU A 449 -5.88 -20.70 8.61
C LEU A 449 -6.79 -21.26 9.71
N ALA A 450 -6.35 -22.32 10.39
CA ALA A 450 -7.13 -22.97 11.45
C ALA A 450 -7.14 -22.16 12.75
N ALA A 451 -6.05 -21.45 13.05
CA ALA A 451 -5.95 -20.63 14.26
C ALA A 451 -7.02 -19.54 14.32
N LEU A 452 -7.40 -18.97 13.19
CA LEU A 452 -8.46 -17.96 13.11
C LEU A 452 -9.88 -18.57 13.14
N GLN A 453 -10.04 -19.83 12.72
CA GLN A 453 -11.34 -20.51 12.82
C GLN A 453 -11.84 -20.64 14.28
N GLY A 454 -10.92 -20.82 15.24
CA GLY A 454 -11.24 -20.88 16.66
C GLY A 454 -11.77 -19.55 17.21
N LEU A 455 -11.24 -18.44 16.77
CA LEU A 455 -11.65 -17.10 17.18
C LEU A 455 -13.00 -16.68 16.58
N ALA A 456 -13.29 -17.10 15.35
CA ALA A 456 -14.58 -16.83 14.69
C ALA A 456 -15.76 -17.60 15.30
N GLN A 457 -15.51 -18.66 16.10
CA GLN A 457 -16.54 -19.45 16.76
C GLN A 457 -16.86 -18.99 18.19
N GLU A 458 -16.04 -18.10 18.77
CA GLU A 458 -16.29 -17.46 20.06
C GLU A 458 -17.08 -16.14 19.91
N GLU A 459 -18.19 -16.12 19.18
CA GLU A 459 -19.16 -15.03 19.36
C GLU A 459 -19.70 -15.11 20.79
N PRO A 460 -19.63 -14.01 21.55
CA PRO A 460 -20.26 -14.03 22.90
C PRO A 460 -21.75 -14.28 22.74
N SER A 461 -22.17 -15.43 23.25
CA SER A 461 -23.60 -15.69 23.42
C SER A 461 -24.21 -14.48 24.10
N ARG A 462 -25.06 -13.74 23.39
CA ARG A 462 -25.90 -12.69 23.95
C ARG A 462 -26.77 -13.38 25.01
N GLU A 463 -26.32 -13.36 26.25
CA GLU A 463 -27.22 -13.59 27.37
C GLU A 463 -28.27 -12.49 27.35
N ASN A 464 -29.49 -12.88 26.97
CA ASN A 464 -30.66 -12.05 27.17
C ASN A 464 -30.81 -11.80 28.69
N PRO A 465 -30.82 -10.57 29.19
CA PRO A 465 -31.25 -10.30 30.55
C PRO A 465 -32.78 -10.45 30.57
N GLU A 466 -33.26 -11.42 31.34
CA GLU A 466 -34.66 -11.46 31.82
C GLU A 466 -34.99 -10.27 32.73
#